data_d0906aa0caa0988016a82e77eb200966
#
_entry.id   d0906aa0caa0988016a82e77eb200966
#
_cell.length_a   1.000
_cell.length_b   1.000
_cell.length_c   1.000
_cell.angle_alpha   90.00
_cell.angle_beta   90.00
_cell.angle_gamma   90.00
#
_symmetry.space_group_name_H-M   'P 1'
#
loop_
_entity.id
_entity.type
_entity.pdbx_description
1 polymer ?
#
loop_
_entity_poly.entity_id
_entity_poly.type
_entity_poly.pdbx_seq_one_letter_code
_entity_poly.pdbx_strand_id
1 'polypeptide(L)'
;MTTLPAALRDKVEFAPADLDWLHQLVGDWQLVADMSMADLVLWVRNKNGRLMAMDQCRPSNNTTVHPDDVIGLRMPAAREALALEALASCQVRVAKDSVWNGTVAVKEEFIPVVRGGRAIAVLTRESTVGLLSGGRLIDDGQLQAANRLCQMISQGDFPVSGAGTSVRHGMPRVTDGMICLSVEGNVTYASPNATTCFHRLGIKGSLDKVQLLEQVTNLIPTHSHVDETMSLVLMGRQAWLTELELGGVFLAVRSVPLLDAGQRAGGLLLVRDITELRRREQALLSKDATIREIHHRVKNNLQTVSALLRMQARRAKQPEAQEALREAERRVATIATVHDALSQNIDEIVDFDEVFGQVLRQAALVAESDHKVSVQLEGRFGMVDGDAAQALVTVLAELVTNAVEHGLAKRDGTVTVTAQRDGAALKVLVSDDGEGVAEGKVMSGLGTQIVSTLVRTELHGVIDWSPNPQGGTVVTIHACLED
;
A
#
# COMPACT_ATOMS: atom_id res chain seq x y z
N MET A 1 8.20 -10.34 1.01
CA MET A 1 8.67 -11.63 1.54
C MET A 1 9.91 -12.02 0.77
N THR A 2 11.09 -12.01 1.41
CA THR A 2 12.30 -12.58 0.82
C THR A 2 12.09 -14.10 0.79
N THR A 3 11.80 -14.63 -0.37
CA THR A 3 11.64 -16.07 -0.56
C THR A 3 12.97 -16.64 -1.01
N LEU A 4 13.44 -17.71 -0.38
CA LEU A 4 14.60 -18.46 -0.85
C LEU A 4 14.50 -18.69 -2.37
N PRO A 5 15.56 -18.44 -3.16
CA PRO A 5 15.52 -18.46 -4.60
C PRO A 5 14.94 -19.78 -5.14
N ALA A 6 13.81 -19.69 -5.87
CA ALA A 6 13.11 -20.86 -6.39
C ALA A 6 14.02 -21.77 -7.24
N ALA A 7 14.96 -21.17 -7.99
CA ALA A 7 15.91 -21.89 -8.85
C ALA A 7 16.90 -22.81 -8.09
N LEU A 8 17.06 -22.64 -6.78
CA LEU A 8 17.97 -23.45 -5.97
C LEU A 8 17.23 -24.53 -5.17
N ARG A 9 15.90 -24.46 -5.05
CA ARG A 9 15.09 -25.45 -4.31
C ARG A 9 15.24 -26.86 -4.87
N ASP A 10 15.35 -27.01 -6.18
CA ASP A 10 15.49 -28.31 -6.84
C ASP A 10 16.85 -28.97 -6.58
N LYS A 11 17.86 -28.20 -6.13
CA LYS A 11 19.21 -28.69 -5.84
C LYS A 11 19.41 -29.22 -4.42
N VAL A 12 18.43 -28.99 -3.55
CA VAL A 12 18.46 -29.33 -2.12
C VAL A 12 17.19 -30.08 -1.73
N GLU A 13 17.32 -31.04 -0.83
CA GLU A 13 16.18 -31.75 -0.24
C GLU A 13 15.93 -31.25 1.18
N PHE A 14 14.81 -30.57 1.40
CA PHE A 14 14.37 -30.13 2.73
C PHE A 14 13.05 -30.82 3.09
N ALA A 15 12.91 -31.16 4.36
CA ALA A 15 11.58 -31.37 4.92
C ALA A 15 10.81 -30.04 4.89
N PRO A 16 9.49 -30.01 4.61
CA PRO A 16 8.70 -28.77 4.55
C PRO A 16 8.89 -27.88 5.76
N ALA A 17 8.89 -28.47 6.93
CA ALA A 17 9.05 -27.76 8.18
C ALA A 17 10.46 -27.14 8.41
N ASP A 18 11.52 -27.70 7.80
CA ASP A 18 12.85 -27.11 7.81
C ASP A 18 12.91 -25.90 6.88
N LEU A 19 12.24 -26.01 5.73
CA LEU A 19 12.12 -24.91 4.79
C LEU A 19 11.39 -23.72 5.39
N ASP A 20 10.28 -23.96 6.11
CA ASP A 20 9.53 -22.92 6.81
C ASP A 20 10.39 -22.24 7.88
N TRP A 21 11.19 -23.00 8.62
CA TRP A 21 12.12 -22.47 9.60
C TRP A 21 13.18 -21.55 8.96
N LEU A 22 13.76 -21.97 7.84
CA LEU A 22 14.71 -21.16 7.09
C LEU A 22 14.08 -19.89 6.52
N HIS A 23 12.82 -19.95 6.05
CA HIS A 23 12.09 -18.77 5.61
C HIS A 23 11.87 -17.76 6.75
N GLN A 24 11.53 -18.25 7.94
CA GLN A 24 11.38 -17.38 9.11
C GLN A 24 12.72 -16.78 9.52
N LEU A 25 13.80 -17.54 9.49
CA LEU A 25 15.15 -17.05 9.77
C LEU A 25 15.54 -15.94 8.79
N VAL A 26 15.38 -16.18 7.49
CA VAL A 26 15.69 -15.21 6.43
C VAL A 26 14.79 -13.96 6.54
N GLY A 27 13.57 -14.12 7.02
CA GLY A 27 12.66 -12.98 7.30
C GLY A 27 13.18 -12.04 8.40
N ASP A 28 13.97 -12.55 9.33
CA ASP A 28 14.42 -11.81 10.52
C ASP A 28 15.96 -11.62 10.61
N TRP A 29 16.75 -12.23 9.74
CA TRP A 29 18.22 -12.22 9.86
C TRP A 29 18.88 -10.86 9.58
N GLN A 30 18.15 -9.90 8.95
CA GLN A 30 18.63 -8.52 8.84
C GLN A 30 18.93 -7.91 10.22
N LEU A 31 18.16 -8.29 11.24
CA LEU A 31 18.43 -7.91 12.62
C LEU A 31 19.83 -8.39 13.05
N VAL A 32 20.16 -9.63 12.75
CA VAL A 32 21.47 -10.23 13.13
C VAL A 32 22.62 -9.59 12.33
N ALA A 33 22.41 -9.33 11.03
CA ALA A 33 23.39 -8.66 10.17
C ALA A 33 23.70 -7.24 10.67
N ASP A 34 22.66 -6.44 10.94
CA ASP A 34 22.80 -5.05 11.39
C ASP A 34 23.38 -4.96 12.82
N MET A 35 22.97 -5.87 13.71
CA MET A 35 23.54 -5.96 15.06
C MET A 35 25.01 -6.32 15.06
N SER A 36 25.41 -7.21 14.17
CA SER A 36 26.79 -7.70 14.03
C SER A 36 27.66 -6.81 13.16
N MET A 37 27.06 -5.85 12.41
CA MET A 37 27.72 -5.10 11.32
C MET A 37 28.49 -6.06 10.37
N ALA A 38 27.88 -7.18 10.02
CA ALA A 38 28.50 -8.29 9.31
C ALA A 38 27.61 -8.82 8.19
N ASP A 39 28.22 -9.29 7.14
CA ASP A 39 27.52 -10.06 6.11
C ASP A 39 27.13 -11.43 6.66
N LEU A 40 25.94 -11.89 6.29
CA LEU A 40 25.46 -13.22 6.60
C LEU A 40 25.22 -13.98 5.30
N VAL A 41 25.72 -15.22 5.24
CA VAL A 41 25.45 -16.12 4.12
C VAL A 41 24.90 -17.44 4.65
N LEU A 42 23.76 -17.87 4.10
CA LEU A 42 23.12 -19.14 4.44
C LEU A 42 23.63 -20.25 3.52
N TRP A 43 24.30 -21.24 4.10
CA TRP A 43 24.88 -22.38 3.40
C TRP A 43 24.06 -23.64 3.70
N VAL A 44 23.74 -24.36 2.64
CA VAL A 44 22.94 -25.58 2.73
C VAL A 44 23.64 -26.72 1.99
N ARG A 45 23.49 -27.93 2.50
CA ARG A 45 24.03 -29.12 1.85
C ARG A 45 23.20 -29.47 0.63
N ASN A 46 23.81 -29.49 -0.56
CA ASN A 46 23.17 -29.93 -1.78
C ASN A 46 23.10 -31.47 -1.89
N LYS A 47 22.39 -31.99 -2.90
CA LYS A 47 22.25 -33.44 -3.17
C LYS A 47 23.58 -34.19 -3.32
N ASN A 48 24.68 -33.50 -3.64
CA ASN A 48 26.02 -34.04 -3.75
C ASN A 48 26.81 -33.97 -2.44
N GLY A 49 26.18 -33.57 -1.33
CA GLY A 49 26.80 -33.45 -0.01
C GLY A 49 27.67 -32.20 0.20
N ARG A 50 27.83 -31.31 -0.79
CA ARG A 50 28.63 -30.08 -0.74
C ARG A 50 27.78 -28.89 -0.27
N LEU A 51 28.40 -27.91 0.39
CA LEU A 51 27.76 -26.70 0.83
C LEU A 51 27.63 -25.68 -0.31
N MET A 52 26.42 -25.12 -0.47
CA MET A 52 26.08 -24.12 -1.46
C MET A 52 25.36 -22.96 -0.79
N ALA A 53 25.69 -21.72 -1.18
CA ALA A 53 25.01 -20.52 -0.68
C ALA A 53 23.58 -20.47 -1.21
N MET A 54 22.61 -20.42 -0.30
CA MET A 54 21.18 -20.33 -0.62
C MET A 54 20.67 -18.91 -0.61
N ASP A 55 21.19 -18.09 0.29
CA ASP A 55 20.78 -16.70 0.42
C ASP A 55 21.89 -15.88 1.11
N GLN A 56 21.82 -14.56 0.98
CA GLN A 56 22.80 -13.61 1.50
C GLN A 56 22.10 -12.39 2.08
N CYS A 57 22.60 -11.90 3.22
CA CYS A 57 22.15 -10.67 3.85
C CYS A 57 23.33 -9.75 4.10
N ARG A 58 23.26 -8.53 3.58
CA ARG A 58 24.25 -7.48 3.82
C ARG A 58 23.80 -6.58 4.97
N PRO A 59 24.71 -6.11 5.84
CA PRO A 59 24.34 -5.14 6.88
C PRO A 59 23.92 -3.81 6.24
N SER A 60 22.84 -3.20 6.76
CA SER A 60 22.36 -1.89 6.27
C SER A 60 23.16 -0.70 6.82
N ASN A 61 23.98 -0.95 7.84
CA ASN A 61 24.69 0.06 8.63
C ASN A 61 26.22 -0.04 8.56
N ASN A 62 26.76 -0.90 7.70
CA ASN A 62 28.20 -1.10 7.49
C ASN A 62 28.50 -1.44 6.02
N THR A 63 29.79 -1.41 5.64
CA THR A 63 30.25 -1.86 4.33
C THR A 63 30.17 -3.39 4.24
N THR A 64 29.77 -3.90 3.07
CA THR A 64 29.72 -5.33 2.79
C THR A 64 31.11 -5.93 2.54
N VAL A 65 31.32 -7.16 2.99
CA VAL A 65 32.47 -8.01 2.66
C VAL A 65 32.33 -8.58 1.24
N HIS A 66 31.09 -8.78 0.79
CA HIS A 66 30.77 -9.36 -0.52
C HIS A 66 30.08 -8.30 -1.42
N PRO A 67 30.84 -7.57 -2.27
CA PRO A 67 30.24 -6.64 -3.22
C PRO A 67 29.36 -7.37 -4.24
N ASP A 68 29.74 -8.57 -4.66
CA ASP A 68 28.99 -9.42 -5.57
C ASP A 68 28.10 -10.43 -4.82
N ASP A 69 27.05 -10.93 -5.49
CA ASP A 69 26.19 -11.96 -4.94
C ASP A 69 26.91 -13.33 -4.92
N VAL A 70 26.87 -13.99 -3.76
CA VAL A 70 27.43 -15.32 -3.58
C VAL A 70 26.40 -16.45 -3.73
N ILE A 71 25.13 -16.11 -3.96
CA ILE A 71 24.03 -17.05 -4.08
C ILE A 71 24.28 -18.06 -5.20
N GLY A 72 24.15 -19.35 -4.90
CA GLY A 72 24.42 -20.44 -5.83
C GLY A 72 25.88 -20.88 -5.94
N LEU A 73 26.82 -20.15 -5.33
CA LEU A 73 28.22 -20.52 -5.30
C LEU A 73 28.46 -21.68 -4.31
N ARG A 74 29.49 -22.48 -4.58
CA ARG A 74 29.95 -23.54 -3.66
C ARG A 74 30.90 -22.95 -2.62
N MET A 75 30.83 -23.46 -1.40
CA MET A 75 31.77 -23.08 -0.36
C MET A 75 33.17 -23.55 -0.74
N PRO A 76 34.22 -22.70 -0.63
CA PRO A 76 35.61 -23.11 -0.82
C PRO A 76 36.02 -24.22 0.14
N ALA A 77 36.82 -25.20 -0.33
CA ALA A 77 37.15 -26.38 0.46
C ALA A 77 37.85 -26.07 1.80
N ALA A 78 38.65 -25.01 1.86
CA ALA A 78 39.31 -24.58 3.09
C ALA A 78 38.31 -24.13 4.19
N ARG A 79 37.17 -23.55 3.81
CA ARG A 79 36.11 -23.09 4.72
C ARG A 79 35.11 -24.21 5.03
N GLU A 80 34.91 -25.14 4.08
CA GLU A 80 33.88 -26.18 4.17
C GLU A 80 34.15 -27.15 5.35
N ALA A 81 35.41 -27.40 5.71
CA ALA A 81 35.73 -28.25 6.85
C ALA A 81 35.19 -27.73 8.19
N LEU A 82 35.36 -26.42 8.48
CA LEU A 82 34.81 -25.78 9.69
C LEU A 82 33.27 -25.72 9.67
N ALA A 83 32.70 -25.48 8.50
CA ALA A 83 31.25 -25.46 8.35
C ALA A 83 30.64 -26.87 8.60
N LEU A 84 31.25 -27.91 8.10
CA LEU A 84 30.82 -29.29 8.34
C LEU A 84 31.00 -29.70 9.81
N GLU A 85 32.07 -29.22 10.47
CA GLU A 85 32.28 -29.43 11.91
C GLU A 85 31.20 -28.73 12.72
N ALA A 86 30.83 -27.49 12.35
CA ALA A 86 29.69 -26.75 12.99
C ALA A 86 28.36 -27.50 12.82
N LEU A 87 28.10 -28.03 11.61
CA LEU A 87 26.90 -28.86 11.34
C LEU A 87 26.88 -30.12 12.19
N ALA A 88 28.00 -30.81 12.32
CA ALA A 88 28.08 -32.09 13.03
C ALA A 88 27.96 -31.90 14.55
N SER A 89 28.55 -30.83 15.10
CA SER A 89 28.60 -30.59 16.54
C SER A 89 27.44 -29.75 17.06
N CYS A 90 26.64 -29.11 16.18
CA CYS A 90 25.64 -28.09 16.54
C CYS A 90 26.26 -26.96 17.40
N GLN A 91 27.53 -26.63 17.21
CA GLN A 91 28.24 -25.59 17.93
C GLN A 91 28.84 -24.56 16.99
N VAL A 92 28.86 -23.30 17.42
CA VAL A 92 29.52 -22.22 16.68
C VAL A 92 31.01 -22.53 16.55
N ARG A 93 31.54 -22.35 15.36
CA ARG A 93 32.99 -22.45 15.06
C ARG A 93 33.50 -21.10 14.59
N VAL A 94 34.69 -20.74 15.02
CA VAL A 94 35.35 -19.49 14.63
C VAL A 94 36.62 -19.81 13.88
N ALA A 95 36.82 -19.19 12.73
CA ALA A 95 38.11 -19.34 12.01
C ALA A 95 39.25 -18.76 12.86
N LYS A 96 40.34 -19.52 12.99
CA LYS A 96 41.49 -19.08 13.78
C LYS A 96 42.21 -17.89 13.16
N ASP A 97 42.33 -17.91 11.84
CA ASP A 97 43.00 -16.88 11.06
C ASP A 97 41.97 -16.08 10.26
N SER A 98 42.21 -14.77 10.12
CA SER A 98 41.40 -13.94 9.25
C SER A 98 41.68 -14.31 7.78
N VAL A 99 40.61 -14.44 7.02
CA VAL A 99 40.71 -14.67 5.57
C VAL A 99 40.77 -13.32 4.85
N TRP A 100 41.69 -13.22 3.88
CA TRP A 100 41.79 -12.00 3.08
C TRP A 100 40.83 -12.05 1.90
N ASN A 101 39.91 -11.08 1.84
CA ASN A 101 39.07 -10.85 0.68
C ASN A 101 39.54 -9.54 0.01
N GLY A 102 40.33 -9.69 -1.06
CA GLY A 102 41.02 -8.54 -1.66
C GLY A 102 42.00 -7.90 -0.68
N THR A 103 41.70 -6.63 -0.28
CA THR A 103 42.54 -5.85 0.66
C THR A 103 42.04 -5.87 2.10
N VAL A 104 40.94 -6.59 2.38
CA VAL A 104 40.25 -6.56 3.68
C VAL A 104 40.41 -7.89 4.40
N ALA A 105 40.88 -7.86 5.64
CA ALA A 105 40.90 -9.03 6.53
C ALA A 105 39.50 -9.27 7.08
N VAL A 106 38.98 -10.48 6.92
CA VAL A 106 37.63 -10.90 7.30
C VAL A 106 37.72 -11.94 8.41
N LYS A 107 37.01 -11.68 9.51
CA LYS A 107 36.75 -12.66 10.56
C LYS A 107 35.50 -13.45 10.20
N GLU A 108 35.62 -14.78 10.22
CA GLU A 108 34.52 -15.69 9.91
C GLU A 108 34.06 -16.48 11.10
N GLU A 109 32.77 -16.59 11.28
CA GLU A 109 32.14 -17.46 12.26
C GLU A 109 31.09 -18.34 11.57
N PHE A 110 31.06 -19.61 11.89
CA PHE A 110 30.18 -20.63 11.33
C PHE A 110 29.16 -21.02 12.38
N ILE A 111 27.93 -20.60 12.21
CA ILE A 111 26.83 -20.73 13.14
C ILE A 111 25.88 -21.80 12.59
N PRO A 112 25.76 -22.97 13.24
CA PRO A 112 24.80 -23.98 12.79
C PRO A 112 23.37 -23.47 13.00
N VAL A 113 22.54 -23.58 11.99
CA VAL A 113 21.11 -23.31 12.09
C VAL A 113 20.45 -24.59 12.60
N VAL A 114 20.05 -24.59 13.87
CA VAL A 114 19.48 -25.76 14.53
C VAL A 114 17.95 -25.68 14.56
N ARG A 115 17.33 -26.83 14.29
CA ARG A 115 15.90 -27.05 14.47
C ARG A 115 15.65 -28.46 14.99
N GLY A 116 14.88 -28.56 16.11
CA GLY A 116 14.57 -29.87 16.69
C GLY A 116 15.82 -30.67 17.10
N GLY A 117 16.88 -30.00 17.58
CA GLY A 117 18.11 -30.60 18.06
C GLY A 117 19.09 -31.05 16.94
N ARG A 118 18.82 -30.76 15.66
CA ARG A 118 19.74 -31.03 14.56
C ARG A 118 20.04 -29.78 13.74
N ALA A 119 21.25 -29.65 13.25
CA ALA A 119 21.63 -28.59 12.34
C ALA A 119 21.14 -28.90 10.92
N ILE A 120 20.37 -27.96 10.34
CA ILE A 120 19.78 -28.08 9.00
C ILE A 120 20.53 -27.24 7.95
N ALA A 121 21.27 -26.21 8.39
CA ALA A 121 22.07 -25.32 7.56
C ALA A 121 23.20 -24.72 8.39
N VAL A 122 24.15 -24.00 7.74
CA VAL A 122 25.15 -23.15 8.41
C VAL A 122 24.94 -21.71 7.96
N LEU A 123 24.94 -20.80 8.91
CA LEU A 123 25.01 -19.37 8.69
C LEU A 123 26.44 -18.92 8.92
N THR A 124 27.10 -18.31 7.92
CA THR A 124 28.38 -17.62 8.16
C THR A 124 28.10 -16.18 8.53
N ARG A 125 28.81 -15.68 9.56
CA ARG A 125 28.89 -14.28 9.93
C ARG A 125 30.29 -13.77 9.59
N GLU A 126 30.36 -12.84 8.64
CA GLU A 126 31.61 -12.37 8.05
C GLU A 126 31.78 -10.88 8.32
N SER A 127 32.72 -10.51 9.17
CA SER A 127 32.99 -9.14 9.57
C SER A 127 34.40 -8.70 9.22
N THR A 128 34.58 -7.44 8.87
CA THR A 128 35.88 -6.86 8.57
C THR A 128 36.69 -6.67 9.85
N VAL A 129 37.98 -7.04 9.80
CA VAL A 129 38.94 -6.83 10.89
C VAL A 129 39.73 -5.57 10.60
N GLY A 130 39.63 -4.54 11.46
CA GLY A 130 40.50 -3.38 11.44
C GLY A 130 39.81 -2.03 11.30
N LEU A 131 40.52 -0.97 11.64
CA LEU A 131 40.10 0.44 11.73
C LEU A 131 39.72 1.09 10.39
N LEU A 132 39.78 0.36 9.26
CA LEU A 132 39.54 0.91 7.91
C LEU A 132 38.08 0.93 7.48
N SER A 133 37.18 0.30 8.24
CA SER A 133 35.75 0.27 7.98
C SER A 133 35.06 1.46 8.65
N GLY A 134 35.27 2.67 8.16
CA GLY A 134 34.44 3.83 8.53
C GLY A 134 34.37 4.24 10.00
N GLY A 135 35.23 3.72 10.87
CA GLY A 135 35.45 4.24 12.24
C GLY A 135 34.34 4.03 13.26
N ARG A 136 33.31 3.22 12.95
CA ARG A 136 32.25 2.91 13.93
C ARG A 136 32.63 1.65 14.71
N LEU A 137 33.02 1.83 15.95
CA LEU A 137 33.16 0.73 16.91
C LEU A 137 31.77 0.19 17.25
N ILE A 138 31.62 -1.13 17.24
CA ILE A 138 30.42 -1.78 17.80
C ILE A 138 30.49 -1.60 19.29
N ASP A 139 29.41 -1.11 19.88
CA ASP A 139 29.28 -1.01 21.33
C ASP A 139 29.23 -2.42 21.94
N ASP A 140 29.83 -2.60 23.13
CA ASP A 140 29.89 -3.89 23.82
C ASP A 140 28.49 -4.48 24.04
N GLY A 141 27.51 -3.64 24.40
CA GLY A 141 26.13 -4.09 24.59
C GLY A 141 25.48 -4.58 23.28
N GLN A 142 25.74 -3.90 22.16
CA GLN A 142 25.28 -4.33 20.84
C GLN A 142 25.94 -5.67 20.44
N LEU A 143 27.24 -5.79 20.65
CA LEU A 143 28.00 -7.01 20.30
C LEU A 143 27.54 -8.21 21.14
N GLN A 144 27.30 -8.02 22.45
CA GLN A 144 26.77 -9.06 23.32
C GLN A 144 25.39 -9.55 22.86
N ALA A 145 24.48 -8.63 22.49
CA ALA A 145 23.18 -9.00 21.98
C ALA A 145 23.27 -9.72 20.62
N ALA A 146 24.16 -9.27 19.72
CA ALA A 146 24.43 -9.97 18.45
C ALA A 146 24.92 -11.40 18.67
N ASN A 147 25.88 -11.59 19.57
CA ASN A 147 26.42 -12.91 19.91
C ASN A 147 25.33 -13.81 20.53
N ARG A 148 24.46 -13.24 21.35
CA ARG A 148 23.33 -13.97 21.93
C ARG A 148 22.35 -14.44 20.84
N LEU A 149 22.01 -13.59 19.87
CA LEU A 149 21.16 -14.00 18.74
C LEU A 149 21.81 -15.14 17.93
N CYS A 150 23.12 -15.07 17.69
CA CYS A 150 23.85 -16.15 17.02
C CYS A 150 23.82 -17.47 17.84
N GLN A 151 23.93 -17.40 19.17
CA GLN A 151 23.76 -18.57 20.04
C GLN A 151 22.34 -19.12 19.95
N MET A 152 21.30 -18.27 19.99
CA MET A 152 19.91 -18.70 19.83
C MET A 152 19.68 -19.43 18.49
N ILE A 153 20.30 -18.99 17.40
CA ILE A 153 20.27 -19.71 16.10
C ILE A 153 20.86 -21.12 16.28
N SER A 154 22.00 -21.22 16.94
CA SER A 154 22.69 -22.52 17.16
C SER A 154 22.01 -23.42 18.19
N GLN A 155 21.12 -22.88 19.01
CA GLN A 155 20.31 -23.62 19.99
C GLN A 155 18.91 -23.97 19.48
N GLY A 156 18.47 -23.36 18.36
CA GLY A 156 17.14 -23.53 17.81
C GLY A 156 16.08 -22.65 18.47
N ASP A 157 16.51 -21.60 19.18
CA ASP A 157 15.65 -20.61 19.85
C ASP A 157 15.36 -19.38 18.99
N PHE A 158 16.00 -19.25 17.81
CA PHE A 158 15.76 -18.17 16.84
C PHE A 158 15.59 -18.76 15.43
N PRO A 159 14.61 -18.30 14.64
CA PRO A 159 13.68 -17.18 14.87
C PRO A 159 12.65 -17.44 15.97
N VAL A 160 12.25 -16.36 16.66
CA VAL A 160 11.29 -16.49 17.76
C VAL A 160 9.87 -16.55 17.17
N SER A 161 9.16 -17.66 17.43
CA SER A 161 7.77 -17.82 16.99
C SER A 161 6.84 -16.80 17.67
N GLY A 162 5.97 -16.14 16.90
CA GLY A 162 4.97 -15.18 17.41
C GLY A 162 5.15 -13.74 16.99
N ALA A 163 6.31 -13.30 16.58
CA ALA A 163 6.44 -12.05 15.83
C ALA A 163 5.82 -12.28 14.45
N GLY A 164 4.66 -11.67 14.20
CA GLY A 164 3.99 -11.78 12.90
C GLY A 164 4.98 -11.51 11.78
N THR A 165 5.29 -12.53 10.99
CA THR A 165 6.31 -12.58 9.93
C THR A 165 5.97 -11.73 8.69
N SER A 166 4.91 -10.93 8.74
CA SER A 166 4.67 -9.93 7.72
C SER A 166 5.63 -8.76 7.92
N VAL A 167 6.63 -8.62 7.06
CA VAL A 167 7.42 -7.39 6.91
C VAL A 167 6.44 -6.25 6.63
N ARG A 168 5.95 -5.61 7.69
CA ARG A 168 5.13 -4.42 7.56
C ARG A 168 6.05 -3.26 7.26
N HIS A 169 5.71 -2.48 6.25
CA HIS A 169 6.36 -1.19 6.01
C HIS A 169 6.35 -0.41 7.33
N GLY A 170 7.55 0.00 7.80
CA GLY A 170 7.67 0.76 9.05
C GLY A 170 8.15 -0.01 10.26
N MET A 171 8.50 -1.32 10.16
CA MET A 171 9.10 -2.05 11.29
C MET A 171 10.38 -1.37 11.77
N PRO A 172 10.57 -1.22 13.11
CA PRO A 172 11.79 -0.67 13.67
C PRO A 172 13.01 -1.50 13.32
N ARG A 173 14.11 -0.81 12.95
CA ARG A 173 15.42 -1.41 12.64
C ARG A 173 16.44 -1.07 13.71
N VAL A 174 17.56 -1.76 13.74
CA VAL A 174 18.69 -1.47 14.65
C VAL A 174 19.15 -0.02 14.55
N THR A 175 19.18 0.53 13.34
CA THR A 175 19.59 1.93 13.06
C THR A 175 18.58 2.97 13.55
N ASP A 176 17.31 2.63 13.66
CA ASP A 176 16.28 3.56 14.15
C ASP A 176 16.43 3.81 15.65
N GLY A 177 16.70 2.76 16.42
CA GLY A 177 16.99 2.80 17.84
C GLY A 177 16.95 1.41 18.44
N MET A 178 17.85 1.15 19.38
CA MET A 178 18.00 -0.16 20.01
C MET A 178 18.19 -0.03 21.52
N ILE A 179 17.58 -0.93 22.26
CA ILE A 179 17.72 -1.05 23.73
C ILE A 179 17.89 -2.51 24.09
N CYS A 180 18.91 -2.82 24.91
CA CYS A 180 19.08 -4.13 25.51
C CYS A 180 18.55 -4.10 26.96
N LEU A 181 17.84 -5.15 27.35
CA LEU A 181 17.23 -5.30 28.67
C LEU A 181 17.83 -6.50 29.40
N SER A 182 17.99 -6.36 30.71
CA SER A 182 18.30 -7.49 31.63
C SER A 182 17.08 -8.44 31.75
N VAL A 183 17.27 -9.54 32.47
CA VAL A 183 16.19 -10.50 32.81
C VAL A 183 15.05 -9.81 33.57
N GLU A 184 15.37 -8.84 34.46
CA GLU A 184 14.41 -8.06 35.21
C GLU A 184 13.71 -6.97 34.41
N GLY A 185 14.18 -6.67 33.19
CA GLY A 185 13.65 -5.62 32.32
C GLY A 185 14.28 -4.24 32.50
N ASN A 186 15.42 -4.18 33.19
CA ASN A 186 16.20 -2.96 33.32
C ASN A 186 17.04 -2.74 32.05
N VAL A 187 17.17 -1.50 31.60
CA VAL A 187 18.03 -1.14 30.47
C VAL A 187 19.49 -1.39 30.80
N THR A 188 20.14 -2.22 30.00
CA THR A 188 21.60 -2.48 30.10
C THR A 188 22.38 -1.73 29.04
N TYR A 189 21.72 -1.38 27.94
CA TYR A 189 22.27 -0.56 26.85
C TYR A 189 21.13 0.14 26.11
N ALA A 190 21.34 1.39 25.74
CA ALA A 190 20.44 2.15 24.84
C ALA A 190 21.26 2.91 23.81
N SER A 191 20.94 2.74 22.53
CA SER A 191 21.56 3.54 21.48
C SER A 191 21.13 5.01 21.58
N PRO A 192 21.92 5.97 21.07
CA PRO A 192 21.57 7.39 21.10
C PRO A 192 20.21 7.71 20.45
N ASN A 193 19.89 7.02 19.34
CA ASN A 193 18.60 7.17 18.67
C ASN A 193 17.43 6.69 19.54
N ALA A 194 17.56 5.54 20.22
CA ALA A 194 16.55 5.05 21.15
C ALA A 194 16.34 6.03 22.31
N THR A 195 17.45 6.54 22.89
CA THR A 195 17.38 7.56 23.96
C THR A 195 16.62 8.80 23.47
N THR A 196 16.90 9.27 22.26
CA THR A 196 16.20 10.41 21.65
C THR A 196 14.69 10.11 21.50
N CYS A 197 14.31 8.92 21.02
CA CYS A 197 12.91 8.52 20.90
C CYS A 197 12.17 8.60 22.26
N PHE A 198 12.76 8.05 23.30
CA PHE A 198 12.14 8.05 24.64
C PHE A 198 12.15 9.44 25.30
N HIS A 199 13.16 10.27 25.03
CA HIS A 199 13.14 11.69 25.44
C HIS A 199 11.99 12.46 24.80
N ARG A 200 11.74 12.24 23.50
CA ARG A 200 10.58 12.83 22.81
C ARG A 200 9.26 12.36 23.37
N LEU A 201 9.18 11.11 23.83
CA LEU A 201 8.00 10.56 24.50
C LEU A 201 7.76 11.23 25.88
N GLY A 202 8.77 11.88 26.47
CA GLY A 202 8.67 12.61 27.73
C GLY A 202 9.53 12.05 28.87
N ILE A 203 10.25 10.94 28.67
CA ILE A 203 11.19 10.41 29.67
C ILE A 203 12.41 11.33 29.73
N LYS A 204 12.80 11.72 30.90
CA LYS A 204 13.95 12.65 31.14
C LYS A 204 15.14 11.91 31.75
N GLY A 205 16.35 12.31 31.39
CA GLY A 205 17.60 11.77 31.94
C GLY A 205 18.11 10.52 31.23
N SER A 206 19.08 9.84 31.83
CA SER A 206 19.67 8.62 31.28
C SER A 206 18.68 7.45 31.34
N LEU A 207 18.69 6.63 30.30
CA LEU A 207 17.94 5.37 30.30
C LEU A 207 18.72 4.23 30.97
N ASP A 208 20.01 4.41 31.31
CA ASP A 208 20.83 3.36 31.91
C ASP A 208 20.25 2.87 33.25
N LYS A 209 20.12 1.57 33.41
CA LYS A 209 19.56 0.86 34.57
C LYS A 209 18.11 1.21 34.90
N VAL A 210 17.41 1.91 34.03
CA VAL A 210 16.00 2.28 34.19
C VAL A 210 15.09 1.13 33.77
N GLN A 211 13.99 0.94 34.47
CA GLN A 211 12.91 0.05 34.05
C GLN A 211 11.94 0.81 33.15
N LEU A 212 12.00 0.55 31.82
CA LEU A 212 11.22 1.30 30.84
C LEU A 212 9.71 1.23 31.07
N LEU A 213 9.22 0.06 31.50
CA LEU A 213 7.79 -0.12 31.79
C LEU A 213 7.31 0.87 32.85
N GLU A 214 8.06 1.02 33.94
CA GLU A 214 7.72 1.95 35.04
C GLU A 214 7.71 3.40 34.55
N GLN A 215 8.73 3.81 33.79
CA GLN A 215 8.83 5.17 33.27
C GLN A 215 7.71 5.51 32.29
N VAL A 216 7.38 4.58 31.39
CA VAL A 216 6.30 4.77 30.41
C VAL A 216 4.95 4.81 31.14
N THR A 217 4.73 3.89 32.10
CA THR A 217 3.47 3.82 32.86
C THR A 217 3.23 5.12 33.67
N ASN A 218 4.29 5.71 34.24
CA ASN A 218 4.19 6.97 34.97
C ASN A 218 3.82 8.19 34.08
N LEU A 219 4.03 8.09 32.77
CA LEU A 219 3.64 9.13 31.80
C LEU A 219 2.21 8.96 31.28
N ILE A 220 1.64 7.77 31.42
CA ILE A 220 0.29 7.48 30.93
C ILE A 220 -0.75 8.09 31.89
N PRO A 221 -1.71 8.89 31.39
CA PRO A 221 -2.80 9.41 32.22
C PRO A 221 -3.63 8.27 32.82
N THR A 222 -4.05 8.41 34.07
CA THR A 222 -4.74 7.38 34.90
C THR A 222 -6.04 6.83 34.26
N HIS A 223 -6.55 7.45 33.23
CA HIS A 223 -7.79 7.05 32.53
C HIS A 223 -7.54 6.43 31.14
N SER A 224 -6.29 6.23 30.74
CA SER A 224 -5.98 5.59 29.46
C SER A 224 -5.89 4.07 29.63
N HIS A 225 -6.52 3.32 28.75
CA HIS A 225 -6.36 1.87 28.69
C HIS A 225 -4.91 1.54 28.26
N VAL A 226 -4.18 0.95 29.20
CA VAL A 226 -2.86 0.36 28.90
C VAL A 226 -3.11 -1.01 28.30
N ASP A 227 -2.65 -1.23 27.05
CA ASP A 227 -2.69 -2.54 26.43
C ASP A 227 -1.79 -3.51 27.24
N GLU A 228 -2.31 -4.66 27.63
CA GLU A 228 -1.55 -5.70 28.35
C GLU A 228 -0.31 -6.14 27.58
N THR A 229 -0.38 -6.11 26.24
CA THR A 229 0.75 -6.45 25.35
C THR A 229 1.91 -5.47 25.50
N MET A 230 1.66 -4.19 25.80
CA MET A 230 2.68 -3.17 26.02
C MET A 230 3.63 -3.56 27.15
N SER A 231 3.11 -4.08 28.25
CA SER A 231 3.93 -4.51 29.39
C SER A 231 4.88 -5.65 29.01
N LEU A 232 4.40 -6.62 28.24
CA LEU A 232 5.20 -7.75 27.78
C LEU A 232 6.31 -7.31 26.81
N VAL A 233 6.00 -6.34 25.94
CA VAL A 233 6.94 -5.77 24.97
C VAL A 233 8.01 -4.96 25.69
N LEU A 234 7.63 -3.98 26.54
CA LEU A 234 8.58 -3.10 27.22
C LEU A 234 9.48 -3.84 28.23
N MET A 235 9.07 -5.01 28.71
CA MET A 235 9.92 -5.89 29.50
C MET A 235 10.74 -6.88 28.65
N GLY A 236 10.61 -6.88 27.33
CA GLY A 236 11.32 -7.82 26.47
C GLY A 236 10.95 -9.30 26.71
N ARG A 237 9.70 -9.58 27.12
CA ARG A 237 9.26 -10.94 27.49
C ARG A 237 8.69 -11.72 26.33
N GLN A 238 8.14 -11.03 25.35
CA GLN A 238 7.48 -11.65 24.19
C GLN A 238 7.91 -10.99 22.89
N ALA A 239 8.08 -11.77 21.85
CA ALA A 239 8.32 -11.26 20.51
C ALA A 239 7.05 -10.64 19.96
N TRP A 240 6.96 -9.32 19.96
CA TRP A 240 5.78 -8.57 19.53
C TRP A 240 6.16 -7.17 19.01
N LEU A 241 5.24 -6.57 18.27
CA LEU A 241 5.31 -5.19 17.81
C LEU A 241 4.13 -4.41 18.41
N THR A 242 4.40 -3.32 19.10
CA THR A 242 3.38 -2.42 19.65
C THR A 242 3.68 -0.97 19.27
N GLU A 243 2.67 -0.12 19.34
CA GLU A 243 2.82 1.31 19.19
C GLU A 243 2.52 2.00 20.52
N LEU A 244 3.38 2.94 20.89
CA LEU A 244 3.21 3.79 22.06
C LEU A 244 2.80 5.17 21.58
N GLU A 245 1.68 5.67 22.10
CA GLU A 245 1.22 7.05 21.83
C GLU A 245 1.17 7.82 23.15
N LEU A 246 1.97 8.87 23.24
CA LEU A 246 1.99 9.78 24.40
C LEU A 246 2.27 11.20 23.92
N GLY A 247 1.44 12.16 24.33
CA GLY A 247 1.64 13.58 24.04
C GLY A 247 1.74 13.92 22.53
N GLY A 248 1.11 13.11 21.67
CA GLY A 248 1.16 13.30 20.22
C GLY A 248 2.47 12.81 19.57
N VAL A 249 3.28 12.05 20.31
CA VAL A 249 4.45 11.31 19.81
C VAL A 249 4.07 9.84 19.67
N PHE A 250 4.40 9.24 18.54
CA PHE A 250 4.12 7.84 18.22
C PHE A 250 5.43 7.09 18.04
N LEU A 251 5.66 6.06 18.84
CA LEU A 251 6.81 5.17 18.74
C LEU A 251 6.35 3.76 18.40
N ALA A 252 6.90 3.17 17.33
CA ALA A 252 6.80 1.73 17.10
C ALA A 252 7.90 1.04 17.91
N VAL A 253 7.53 0.03 18.71
CA VAL A 253 8.46 -0.74 19.54
C VAL A 253 8.30 -2.21 19.23
N ARG A 254 9.39 -2.83 18.73
CA ARG A 254 9.48 -4.27 18.50
C ARG A 254 10.33 -4.90 19.59
N SER A 255 9.82 -5.93 20.24
CA SER A 255 10.53 -6.72 21.25
C SER A 255 10.98 -8.06 20.64
N VAL A 256 12.20 -8.46 21.00
CA VAL A 256 12.77 -9.79 20.74
C VAL A 256 13.34 -10.32 22.06
N PRO A 257 12.74 -11.35 22.68
CA PRO A 257 13.28 -11.97 23.88
C PRO A 257 14.62 -12.62 23.57
N LEU A 258 15.61 -12.38 24.42
CA LEU A 258 16.91 -13.04 24.33
C LEU A 258 16.90 -14.27 25.23
N LEU A 259 17.20 -15.44 24.65
CA LEU A 259 17.16 -16.73 25.32
C LEU A 259 18.57 -17.32 25.44
N ASP A 260 18.75 -18.19 26.44
CA ASP A 260 19.93 -19.04 26.62
C ASP A 260 19.44 -20.44 27.01
N ALA A 261 19.60 -21.39 26.11
CA ALA A 261 19.09 -22.75 26.25
C ALA A 261 17.59 -22.78 26.65
N GLY A 262 16.75 -22.00 25.96
CA GLY A 262 15.33 -21.90 26.19
C GLY A 262 14.91 -21.07 27.43
N GLN A 263 15.87 -20.60 28.25
CA GLN A 263 15.59 -19.73 29.39
C GLN A 263 15.83 -18.26 29.02
N ARG A 264 15.00 -17.37 29.56
CA ARG A 264 15.14 -15.95 29.32
C ARG A 264 16.43 -15.38 29.89
N ALA A 265 17.27 -14.78 29.05
CA ALA A 265 18.53 -14.15 29.40
C ALA A 265 18.47 -12.61 29.29
N GLY A 266 17.33 -12.05 28.82
CA GLY A 266 17.14 -10.62 28.64
C GLY A 266 16.11 -10.30 27.56
N GLY A 267 16.22 -9.11 26.97
CA GLY A 267 15.37 -8.68 25.86
C GLY A 267 16.07 -7.65 24.99
N LEU A 268 15.70 -7.60 23.72
CA LEU A 268 16.10 -6.58 22.76
C LEU A 268 14.86 -5.82 22.32
N LEU A 269 14.88 -4.49 22.42
CA LEU A 269 13.85 -3.63 21.89
C LEU A 269 14.42 -2.83 20.73
N LEU A 270 13.69 -2.81 19.61
CA LEU A 270 13.93 -1.91 18.49
C LEU A 270 12.85 -0.84 18.52
N VAL A 271 13.26 0.42 18.37
CA VAL A 271 12.36 1.58 18.54
C VAL A 271 12.49 2.49 17.35
N ARG A 272 11.35 2.92 16.82
CA ARG A 272 11.28 3.89 15.73
C ARG A 272 10.25 4.96 16.02
N ASP A 273 10.63 6.21 15.82
CA ASP A 273 9.68 7.32 15.83
C ASP A 273 8.88 7.33 14.52
N ILE A 274 7.59 7.11 14.63
CA ILE A 274 6.64 7.07 13.52
C ILE A 274 5.67 8.26 13.54
N THR A 275 5.97 9.30 14.34
CA THR A 275 5.09 10.46 14.55
C THR A 275 4.73 11.14 13.22
N GLU A 276 5.71 11.43 12.38
CA GLU A 276 5.47 12.07 11.09
C GLU A 276 4.67 11.17 10.13
N LEU A 277 4.93 9.86 10.17
CA LEU A 277 4.17 8.89 9.37
C LEU A 277 2.69 8.90 9.79
N ARG A 278 2.42 8.78 11.09
CA ARG A 278 1.05 8.81 11.65
C ARG A 278 0.33 10.12 11.37
N ARG A 279 1.02 11.25 11.51
CA ARG A 279 0.45 12.56 11.17
C ARG A 279 0.06 12.65 9.69
N ARG A 280 0.88 12.13 8.79
CA ARG A 280 0.58 12.12 7.36
C ARG A 280 -0.61 11.20 7.04
N GLU A 281 -0.67 10.01 7.63
CA GLU A 281 -1.80 9.09 7.48
C GLU A 281 -3.09 9.74 7.98
N GLN A 282 -3.08 10.35 9.17
CA GLN A 282 -4.23 11.06 9.72
C GLN A 282 -4.65 12.26 8.85
N ALA A 283 -3.70 13.00 8.30
CA ALA A 283 -3.99 14.12 7.39
C ALA A 283 -4.64 13.65 6.09
N LEU A 284 -4.20 12.51 5.52
CA LEU A 284 -4.83 11.90 4.35
C LEU A 284 -6.26 11.45 4.66
N LEU A 285 -6.46 10.71 5.75
CA LEU A 285 -7.80 10.28 6.18
C LEU A 285 -8.75 11.47 6.43
N SER A 286 -8.22 12.57 7.02
CA SER A 286 -9.00 13.80 7.22
C SER A 286 -9.37 14.48 5.91
N LYS A 287 -8.45 14.49 4.92
CA LYS A 287 -8.76 15.01 3.57
C LYS A 287 -9.85 14.20 2.90
N ASP A 288 -9.79 12.88 2.95
CA ASP A 288 -10.79 11.99 2.34
C ASP A 288 -12.18 12.18 3.00
N ALA A 289 -12.21 12.36 4.32
CA ALA A 289 -13.44 12.69 5.04
C ALA A 289 -14.00 14.04 4.62
N THR A 290 -13.15 15.06 4.45
CA THR A 290 -13.54 16.40 4.01
C THR A 290 -14.08 16.37 2.58
N ILE A 291 -13.43 15.66 1.68
CA ILE A 291 -13.88 15.50 0.29
C ILE A 291 -15.26 14.86 0.27
N ARG A 292 -15.47 13.76 1.00
CA ARG A 292 -16.79 13.14 1.12
C ARG A 292 -17.86 14.07 1.67
N GLU A 293 -17.54 14.89 2.68
CA GLU A 293 -18.47 15.89 3.21
C GLU A 293 -18.81 16.95 2.16
N ILE A 294 -17.83 17.42 1.38
CA ILE A 294 -18.07 18.37 0.28
C ILE A 294 -19.03 17.76 -0.74
N HIS A 295 -18.82 16.53 -1.17
CA HIS A 295 -19.72 15.83 -2.11
C HIS A 295 -21.15 15.72 -1.57
N HIS A 296 -21.31 15.34 -0.30
CA HIS A 296 -22.62 15.30 0.33
C HIS A 296 -23.29 16.67 0.39
N ARG A 297 -22.54 17.74 0.66
CA ARG A 297 -23.08 19.12 0.67
C ARG A 297 -23.47 19.60 -0.73
N VAL A 298 -22.66 19.30 -1.75
CA VAL A 298 -22.99 19.62 -3.15
C VAL A 298 -24.28 18.93 -3.56
N LYS A 299 -24.43 17.62 -3.28
CA LYS A 299 -25.66 16.87 -3.54
C LYS A 299 -26.87 17.52 -2.86
N ASN A 300 -26.79 17.84 -1.57
CA ASN A 300 -27.87 18.47 -0.81
C ASN A 300 -28.25 19.85 -1.39
N ASN A 301 -27.27 20.63 -1.83
CA ASN A 301 -27.48 21.92 -2.46
C ASN A 301 -28.21 21.78 -3.80
N LEU A 302 -27.77 20.84 -4.66
CA LEU A 302 -28.42 20.55 -5.93
C LEU A 302 -29.87 20.08 -5.76
N GLN A 303 -30.15 19.21 -4.78
CA GLN A 303 -31.50 18.78 -4.44
C GLN A 303 -32.39 19.97 -3.96
N THR A 304 -31.83 20.89 -3.19
CA THR A 304 -32.53 22.10 -2.74
C THR A 304 -32.87 23.00 -3.91
N VAL A 305 -31.89 23.21 -4.84
CA VAL A 305 -32.13 24.02 -6.05
C VAL A 305 -33.21 23.38 -6.93
N SER A 306 -33.16 22.04 -7.15
CA SER A 306 -34.17 21.30 -7.89
C SER A 306 -35.58 21.48 -7.27
N ALA A 307 -35.70 21.36 -5.93
CA ALA A 307 -36.96 21.58 -5.23
C ALA A 307 -37.47 23.01 -5.38
N LEU A 308 -36.61 24.02 -5.34
CA LEU A 308 -36.97 25.43 -5.55
C LEU A 308 -37.44 25.67 -6.99
N LEU A 309 -36.76 25.14 -7.99
CA LEU A 309 -37.16 25.24 -9.41
C LEU A 309 -38.52 24.59 -9.64
N ARG A 310 -38.78 23.42 -9.08
CA ARG A 310 -40.06 22.70 -9.11
C ARG A 310 -41.17 23.55 -8.48
N MET A 311 -40.90 24.20 -7.36
CA MET A 311 -41.86 25.08 -6.69
C MET A 311 -42.15 26.33 -7.52
N GLN A 312 -41.13 26.93 -8.15
CA GLN A 312 -41.31 28.08 -9.04
C GLN A 312 -42.07 27.72 -10.32
N ALA A 313 -41.80 26.56 -10.92
CA ALA A 313 -42.54 26.05 -12.07
C ALA A 313 -44.05 25.92 -11.78
N ARG A 314 -44.43 25.44 -10.58
CA ARG A 314 -45.83 25.33 -10.16
C ARG A 314 -46.49 26.70 -9.96
N ARG A 315 -45.74 27.75 -9.66
CA ARG A 315 -46.25 29.12 -9.41
C ARG A 315 -46.29 29.99 -10.67
N ALA A 316 -45.53 29.62 -11.68
CA ALA A 316 -45.49 30.35 -12.94
C ALA A 316 -46.87 30.31 -13.64
N LYS A 317 -47.31 31.45 -14.13
CA LYS A 317 -48.63 31.60 -14.78
C LYS A 317 -48.55 31.43 -16.31
N GLN A 318 -47.39 31.67 -16.87
CA GLN A 318 -47.14 31.55 -18.33
C GLN A 318 -46.64 30.14 -18.67
N PRO A 319 -47.26 29.44 -19.63
CA PRO A 319 -46.87 28.07 -19.99
C PRO A 319 -45.40 27.95 -20.40
N GLU A 320 -44.86 28.93 -21.14
CA GLU A 320 -43.47 28.99 -21.59
C GLU A 320 -42.49 29.10 -20.41
N ALA A 321 -42.81 29.94 -19.39
CA ALA A 321 -41.99 30.06 -18.19
C ALA A 321 -42.05 28.78 -17.32
N GLN A 322 -43.21 28.10 -17.31
CA GLN A 322 -43.40 26.84 -16.61
C GLN A 322 -42.52 25.73 -17.20
N GLU A 323 -42.49 25.64 -18.53
CA GLU A 323 -41.68 24.65 -19.25
C GLU A 323 -40.20 24.92 -19.10
N ALA A 324 -39.74 26.17 -19.23
CA ALA A 324 -38.34 26.56 -19.02
C ALA A 324 -37.84 26.21 -17.60
N LEU A 325 -38.69 26.39 -16.57
CA LEU A 325 -38.34 26.05 -15.17
C LEU A 325 -38.34 24.54 -14.92
N ARG A 326 -39.20 23.77 -15.58
CA ARG A 326 -39.17 22.30 -15.53
C ARG A 326 -37.93 21.74 -16.22
N GLU A 327 -37.55 22.29 -17.37
CA GLU A 327 -36.34 21.92 -18.07
C GLU A 327 -35.09 22.21 -17.21
N ALA A 328 -35.01 23.39 -16.59
CA ALA A 328 -33.94 23.73 -15.66
C ALA A 328 -33.88 22.77 -14.44
N GLU A 329 -35.04 22.38 -13.90
CA GLU A 329 -35.15 21.43 -12.78
C GLU A 329 -34.61 20.05 -13.20
N ARG A 330 -35.00 19.53 -14.35
CA ARG A 330 -34.51 18.24 -14.89
C ARG A 330 -32.99 18.24 -15.04
N ARG A 331 -32.43 19.33 -15.59
CA ARG A 331 -30.98 19.45 -15.73
C ARG A 331 -30.22 19.43 -14.41
N VAL A 332 -30.73 20.17 -13.41
CA VAL A 332 -30.14 20.17 -12.07
C VAL A 332 -30.23 18.78 -11.43
N ALA A 333 -31.34 18.06 -11.63
CA ALA A 333 -31.54 16.71 -11.14
C ALA A 333 -30.56 15.73 -11.81
N THR A 334 -30.32 15.85 -13.12
CA THR A 334 -29.35 15.05 -13.87
C THR A 334 -27.92 15.29 -13.35
N ILE A 335 -27.54 16.57 -13.17
CA ILE A 335 -26.23 16.92 -12.61
C ILE A 335 -26.03 16.31 -11.20
N ALA A 336 -27.08 16.37 -10.36
CA ALA A 336 -27.01 15.79 -9.01
C ALA A 336 -26.82 14.27 -9.03
N THR A 337 -27.46 13.58 -9.96
CA THR A 337 -27.33 12.13 -10.15
C THR A 337 -25.94 11.74 -10.64
N VAL A 338 -25.42 12.45 -11.63
CA VAL A 338 -24.07 12.26 -12.18
C VAL A 338 -23.03 12.49 -11.10
N HIS A 339 -23.15 13.59 -10.37
CA HIS A 339 -22.25 13.91 -9.26
C HIS A 339 -22.26 12.81 -8.17
N ASP A 340 -23.42 12.24 -7.86
CA ASP A 340 -23.53 11.14 -6.88
C ASP A 340 -22.88 9.85 -7.37
N ALA A 341 -23.04 9.51 -8.63
CA ALA A 341 -22.43 8.32 -9.24
C ALA A 341 -20.89 8.40 -9.30
N LEU A 342 -20.35 9.58 -9.60
CA LEU A 342 -18.89 9.80 -9.67
C LEU A 342 -18.25 10.00 -8.30
N SER A 343 -18.95 10.59 -7.33
CA SER A 343 -18.43 10.82 -5.97
C SER A 343 -18.25 9.55 -5.13
N GLN A 344 -18.79 8.42 -5.56
CA GLN A 344 -18.59 7.12 -4.90
C GLN A 344 -17.26 6.46 -5.27
N ASN A 345 -16.68 6.84 -6.41
CA ASN A 345 -15.38 6.37 -6.87
C ASN A 345 -14.36 7.50 -6.69
N ILE A 346 -13.60 7.46 -5.58
CA ILE A 346 -12.55 8.44 -5.24
C ILE A 346 -11.29 8.25 -6.10
N ASP A 347 -11.23 7.20 -6.91
CA ASP A 347 -10.12 6.93 -7.81
C ASP A 347 -10.16 7.89 -9.01
N GLU A 348 -9.01 8.41 -9.40
CA GLU A 348 -8.85 9.36 -10.51
C GLU A 348 -9.36 8.81 -11.86
N ILE A 349 -9.52 7.50 -11.99
CA ILE A 349 -9.94 6.81 -13.22
C ILE A 349 -11.18 5.93 -12.93
N VAL A 350 -12.25 6.09 -13.73
CA VAL A 350 -13.55 5.41 -13.55
C VAL A 350 -13.89 4.51 -14.73
N ASP A 351 -14.51 3.36 -14.48
CA ASP A 351 -15.16 2.55 -15.53
C ASP A 351 -16.44 3.28 -15.98
N PHE A 352 -16.32 3.99 -17.12
CA PHE A 352 -17.40 4.81 -17.62
C PHE A 352 -18.62 4.00 -18.07
N ASP A 353 -18.42 2.77 -18.53
CA ASP A 353 -19.51 1.90 -18.99
C ASP A 353 -20.47 1.57 -17.85
N GLU A 354 -19.95 1.38 -16.62
CA GLU A 354 -20.75 1.14 -15.43
C GLU A 354 -21.54 2.38 -15.01
N VAL A 355 -20.88 3.54 -14.94
CA VAL A 355 -21.47 4.82 -14.56
C VAL A 355 -22.58 5.23 -15.55
N PHE A 356 -22.28 5.18 -16.84
CA PHE A 356 -23.24 5.56 -17.88
C PHE A 356 -24.44 4.61 -17.95
N GLY A 357 -24.22 3.32 -17.71
CA GLY A 357 -25.31 2.35 -17.62
C GLY A 357 -26.32 2.68 -16.50
N GLN A 358 -25.88 3.28 -15.40
CA GLN A 358 -26.80 3.74 -14.34
C GLN A 358 -27.62 4.97 -14.79
N VAL A 359 -26.98 5.91 -15.47
CA VAL A 359 -27.63 7.13 -15.98
C VAL A 359 -28.67 6.78 -17.06
N LEU A 360 -28.33 5.87 -17.98
CA LEU A 360 -29.25 5.39 -19.01
C LEU A 360 -30.52 4.74 -18.40
N ARG A 361 -30.38 3.94 -17.37
CA ARG A 361 -31.52 3.33 -16.68
C ARG A 361 -32.47 4.38 -16.08
N GLN A 362 -31.92 5.45 -15.53
CA GLN A 362 -32.70 6.54 -14.98
C GLN A 362 -33.37 7.40 -16.09
N ALA A 363 -32.67 7.69 -17.18
CA ALA A 363 -33.24 8.40 -18.32
C ALA A 363 -34.38 7.61 -18.96
N ALA A 364 -34.26 6.30 -19.06
CA ALA A 364 -35.33 5.43 -19.56
C ALA A 364 -36.58 5.42 -18.65
N LEU A 365 -36.41 5.49 -17.31
CA LEU A 365 -37.54 5.60 -16.36
C LEU A 365 -38.28 6.93 -16.44
N VAL A 366 -37.62 8.03 -16.79
CA VAL A 366 -38.23 9.33 -16.98
C VAL A 366 -38.99 9.42 -18.32
N ALA A 367 -38.54 8.61 -19.32
CA ALA A 367 -39.15 8.52 -20.65
C ALA A 367 -40.43 7.65 -20.70
N GLU A 368 -40.95 7.09 -19.60
CA GLU A 368 -42.28 6.44 -19.51
C GLU A 368 -43.39 7.49 -19.61
N SER A 369 -43.49 8.15 -20.77
CA SER A 369 -44.63 8.87 -21.29
C SER A 369 -45.45 7.92 -22.18
N ASP A 370 -46.53 8.40 -22.79
CA ASP A 370 -47.50 7.62 -23.60
C ASP A 370 -46.90 6.78 -24.75
N HIS A 371 -45.55 6.83 -24.99
CA HIS A 371 -44.82 6.12 -26.04
C HIS A 371 -43.72 5.25 -25.49
N LYS A 372 -43.45 4.09 -26.13
CA LYS A 372 -42.36 3.17 -25.77
C LYS A 372 -41.07 3.62 -26.41
N VAL A 373 -40.14 4.17 -25.60
CA VAL A 373 -38.82 4.54 -26.05
C VAL A 373 -37.81 3.55 -25.47
N SER A 374 -36.93 2.98 -26.35
CA SER A 374 -35.84 2.09 -25.99
C SER A 374 -34.51 2.81 -26.13
N VAL A 375 -33.64 2.75 -25.13
CA VAL A 375 -32.27 3.28 -25.21
C VAL A 375 -31.31 2.14 -25.18
N GLN A 376 -30.41 2.08 -26.18
CA GLN A 376 -29.42 1.01 -26.35
C GLN A 376 -28.00 1.58 -26.36
N LEU A 377 -27.08 0.82 -25.75
CA LEU A 377 -25.64 1.14 -25.76
C LEU A 377 -24.88 0.08 -26.57
N GLU A 378 -24.11 0.51 -27.55
CA GLU A 378 -23.25 -0.33 -28.36
C GLU A 378 -21.78 0.09 -28.24
N GLY A 379 -20.87 -0.88 -28.14
CA GLY A 379 -19.45 -0.62 -27.96
C GLY A 379 -19.05 -0.41 -26.49
N ARG A 380 -17.91 0.23 -26.27
CA ARG A 380 -17.36 0.50 -24.92
C ARG A 380 -16.62 1.84 -24.87
N PHE A 381 -16.79 2.55 -23.76
CA PHE A 381 -16.05 3.76 -23.43
C PHE A 381 -14.71 3.42 -22.73
N GLY A 382 -14.73 2.41 -21.84
CA GLY A 382 -13.59 1.99 -21.02
C GLY A 382 -13.31 2.91 -19.84
N MET A 383 -12.05 2.91 -19.41
CA MET A 383 -11.61 3.73 -18.27
C MET A 383 -11.45 5.19 -18.69
N VAL A 384 -11.99 6.12 -17.91
CA VAL A 384 -11.99 7.56 -18.20
C VAL A 384 -11.64 8.33 -16.94
N ASP A 385 -10.88 9.40 -17.05
CA ASP A 385 -10.60 10.32 -15.96
C ASP A 385 -11.90 10.93 -15.38
N GLY A 386 -11.93 11.21 -14.06
CA GLY A 386 -13.13 11.64 -13.36
C GLY A 386 -13.75 12.93 -13.91
N ASP A 387 -12.94 13.93 -14.28
CA ASP A 387 -13.39 15.20 -14.82
C ASP A 387 -13.97 15.02 -16.23
N ALA A 388 -13.29 14.26 -17.08
CA ALA A 388 -13.77 13.91 -18.42
C ALA A 388 -15.03 13.02 -18.35
N ALA A 389 -15.11 12.09 -17.38
CA ALA A 389 -16.28 11.26 -17.15
C ALA A 389 -17.50 12.11 -16.79
N GLN A 390 -17.34 13.11 -15.91
CA GLN A 390 -18.43 14.03 -15.55
C GLN A 390 -18.94 14.82 -16.75
N ALA A 391 -18.03 15.35 -17.56
CA ALA A 391 -18.39 16.08 -18.79
C ALA A 391 -19.12 15.16 -19.77
N LEU A 392 -18.57 13.95 -20.00
CA LEU A 392 -19.10 12.97 -20.95
C LEU A 392 -20.50 12.48 -20.57
N VAL A 393 -20.72 12.17 -19.29
CA VAL A 393 -22.06 11.77 -18.80
C VAL A 393 -23.06 12.89 -18.97
N THR A 394 -22.69 14.14 -18.67
CA THR A 394 -23.58 15.30 -18.79
C THR A 394 -23.95 15.51 -20.26
N VAL A 395 -22.99 15.45 -21.17
CA VAL A 395 -23.18 15.58 -22.62
C VAL A 395 -24.12 14.47 -23.14
N LEU A 396 -23.86 13.22 -22.79
CA LEU A 396 -24.63 12.08 -23.25
C LEU A 396 -26.06 12.07 -22.69
N ALA A 397 -26.21 12.41 -21.40
CA ALA A 397 -27.52 12.53 -20.78
C ALA A 397 -28.40 13.59 -21.48
N GLU A 398 -27.83 14.76 -21.81
CA GLU A 398 -28.54 15.83 -22.52
C GLU A 398 -28.87 15.41 -23.96
N LEU A 399 -27.99 14.74 -24.67
CA LEU A 399 -28.23 14.24 -26.03
C LEU A 399 -29.33 13.17 -26.07
N VAL A 400 -29.28 12.20 -25.13
CA VAL A 400 -30.33 11.18 -25.02
C VAL A 400 -31.67 11.79 -24.65
N THR A 401 -31.69 12.75 -23.71
CA THR A 401 -32.93 13.47 -23.35
C THR A 401 -33.51 14.24 -24.55
N ASN A 402 -32.64 14.94 -25.30
CA ASN A 402 -33.07 15.64 -26.51
C ASN A 402 -33.63 14.69 -27.59
N ALA A 403 -33.01 13.53 -27.80
CA ALA A 403 -33.50 12.52 -28.73
C ALA A 403 -34.90 11.99 -28.32
N VAL A 404 -35.12 11.75 -27.02
CA VAL A 404 -36.39 11.28 -26.48
C VAL A 404 -37.45 12.39 -26.56
N GLU A 405 -37.18 13.60 -26.08
CA GLU A 405 -38.14 14.68 -25.94
C GLU A 405 -38.47 15.37 -27.28
N HIS A 406 -37.50 15.44 -28.21
CA HIS A 406 -37.68 16.15 -29.48
C HIS A 406 -37.76 15.21 -30.66
N GLY A 407 -36.95 14.14 -30.70
CA GLY A 407 -36.97 13.18 -31.77
C GLY A 407 -38.17 12.21 -31.72
N LEU A 408 -38.50 11.73 -30.53
CA LEU A 408 -39.48 10.65 -30.30
C LEU A 408 -40.74 11.12 -29.55
N ALA A 409 -40.94 12.41 -29.41
CA ALA A 409 -42.05 13.00 -28.61
C ALA A 409 -43.49 12.48 -28.98
N LYS A 410 -43.67 11.95 -30.18
CA LYS A 410 -45.00 11.56 -30.71
C LYS A 410 -45.07 10.13 -31.26
N ARG A 411 -44.03 9.34 -31.04
CA ARG A 411 -43.93 7.98 -31.60
C ARG A 411 -43.04 7.07 -30.76
N ASP A 412 -43.28 5.79 -30.85
CA ASP A 412 -42.39 4.77 -30.34
C ASP A 412 -41.10 4.80 -31.16
N GLY A 413 -39.93 4.55 -30.52
CA GLY A 413 -38.65 4.53 -31.21
C GLY A 413 -37.49 4.13 -30.35
N THR A 414 -36.28 4.19 -30.94
CA THR A 414 -35.06 3.77 -30.31
C THR A 414 -34.01 4.86 -30.41
N VAL A 415 -33.33 5.11 -29.28
CA VAL A 415 -32.12 5.91 -29.20
C VAL A 415 -30.94 4.96 -29.02
N THR A 416 -29.98 5.02 -29.92
CA THR A 416 -28.77 4.20 -29.88
C THR A 416 -27.55 5.08 -29.60
N VAL A 417 -26.79 4.74 -28.55
CA VAL A 417 -25.51 5.35 -28.24
C VAL A 417 -24.41 4.36 -28.63
N THR A 418 -23.58 4.72 -29.60
CA THR A 418 -22.47 3.86 -30.05
C THR A 418 -21.14 4.49 -29.65
N ALA A 419 -20.29 3.76 -28.91
CA ALA A 419 -18.96 4.21 -28.50
C ALA A 419 -17.89 3.40 -29.19
N GLN A 420 -16.90 4.11 -29.75
CA GLN A 420 -15.70 3.53 -30.35
C GLN A 420 -14.47 4.23 -29.79
N ARG A 421 -13.61 3.48 -29.09
CA ARG A 421 -12.38 3.99 -28.49
C ARG A 421 -11.16 3.37 -29.15
N ASP A 422 -10.18 4.22 -29.49
CA ASP A 422 -8.87 3.82 -30.01
C ASP A 422 -7.80 4.65 -29.28
N GLY A 423 -7.22 4.07 -28.22
CA GLY A 423 -6.34 4.78 -27.30
C GLY A 423 -7.01 6.00 -26.67
N ALA A 424 -6.39 7.18 -26.83
CA ALA A 424 -6.94 8.45 -26.37
C ALA A 424 -8.13 8.96 -27.21
N ALA A 425 -8.29 8.49 -28.45
CA ALA A 425 -9.37 8.93 -29.31
C ALA A 425 -10.68 8.22 -29.00
N LEU A 426 -11.73 8.99 -28.72
CA LEU A 426 -13.08 8.51 -28.48
C LEU A 426 -14.02 9.09 -29.54
N LYS A 427 -14.74 8.21 -30.24
CA LYS A 427 -15.84 8.59 -31.13
C LYS A 427 -17.15 8.07 -30.55
N VAL A 428 -18.10 8.97 -30.36
CA VAL A 428 -19.45 8.62 -29.87
C VAL A 428 -20.48 9.08 -30.89
N LEU A 429 -21.45 8.19 -31.18
CA LEU A 429 -22.61 8.51 -31.97
C LEU A 429 -23.86 8.35 -31.12
N VAL A 430 -24.70 9.36 -31.09
CA VAL A 430 -26.04 9.28 -30.49
C VAL A 430 -27.03 9.42 -31.66
N SER A 431 -27.80 8.38 -31.93
CA SER A 431 -28.76 8.33 -33.05
C SER A 431 -30.17 8.01 -32.55
N ASP A 432 -31.15 8.70 -33.11
CA ASP A 432 -32.56 8.37 -32.94
C ASP A 432 -33.21 8.03 -34.30
N ASP A 433 -34.35 7.34 -34.24
CA ASP A 433 -35.17 6.99 -35.40
C ASP A 433 -36.46 7.85 -35.46
N GLY A 434 -36.39 9.07 -34.93
CA GLY A 434 -37.50 10.02 -34.75
C GLY A 434 -37.84 10.86 -36.00
N GLU A 435 -38.40 12.07 -35.72
CA GLU A 435 -38.85 13.03 -36.80
C GLU A 435 -37.67 13.68 -37.53
N GLY A 436 -36.45 13.67 -36.91
CA GLY A 436 -35.24 14.25 -37.48
C GLY A 436 -35.18 15.79 -37.47
N VAL A 437 -33.99 16.32 -37.74
CA VAL A 437 -33.74 17.78 -37.86
C VAL A 437 -33.67 18.15 -39.32
N ALA A 438 -34.37 19.19 -39.72
CA ALA A 438 -34.27 19.69 -41.08
C ALA A 438 -32.87 20.17 -41.42
N GLU A 439 -32.35 19.79 -42.62
CA GLU A 439 -31.01 20.12 -43.10
C GLU A 439 -30.74 21.63 -42.99
N GLY A 440 -29.67 22.03 -42.26
CA GLY A 440 -29.27 23.43 -42.09
C GLY A 440 -29.91 24.18 -40.93
N LYS A 441 -30.78 23.54 -40.10
CA LYS A 441 -31.31 24.17 -38.91
C LYS A 441 -30.40 23.89 -37.73
N VAL A 442 -29.58 24.87 -37.34
CA VAL A 442 -28.78 24.79 -36.11
C VAL A 442 -29.76 24.71 -34.93
N MET A 443 -29.72 23.64 -34.17
CA MET A 443 -30.48 23.51 -32.93
C MET A 443 -29.99 24.59 -31.94
N SER A 444 -30.77 25.64 -31.75
CA SER A 444 -30.45 26.80 -30.89
C SER A 444 -31.19 26.71 -29.56
N GLY A 445 -30.78 25.75 -28.71
CA GLY A 445 -31.28 25.63 -27.35
C GLY A 445 -30.17 25.80 -26.31
N LEU A 446 -30.51 26.08 -25.07
CA LEU A 446 -29.57 26.17 -23.97
C LEU A 446 -28.78 24.86 -23.81
N GLY A 447 -29.41 23.69 -23.97
CA GLY A 447 -28.80 22.37 -23.92
C GLY A 447 -27.74 22.15 -24.97
N THR A 448 -28.03 22.53 -26.22
CA THR A 448 -27.06 22.40 -27.32
C THR A 448 -25.80 23.28 -27.10
N GLN A 449 -25.99 24.46 -26.47
CA GLN A 449 -24.85 25.32 -26.11
C GLN A 449 -24.00 24.70 -25.00
N ILE A 450 -24.62 24.13 -23.96
CA ILE A 450 -23.92 23.42 -22.87
C ILE A 450 -23.14 22.24 -23.42
N VAL A 451 -23.76 21.39 -24.22
CA VAL A 451 -23.12 20.23 -24.86
C VAL A 451 -21.92 20.67 -25.73
N SER A 452 -22.11 21.68 -26.58
CA SER A 452 -21.02 22.18 -27.43
C SER A 452 -19.86 22.77 -26.62
N THR A 453 -20.18 23.42 -25.48
CA THR A 453 -19.15 23.98 -24.60
C THR A 453 -18.38 22.87 -23.92
N LEU A 454 -19.03 21.91 -23.25
CA LEU A 454 -18.39 20.80 -22.56
C LEU A 454 -17.54 19.93 -23.49
N VAL A 455 -18.05 19.62 -24.69
CA VAL A 455 -17.28 18.85 -25.68
C VAL A 455 -15.99 19.58 -26.08
N ARG A 456 -16.03 20.92 -26.19
CA ARG A 456 -14.85 21.71 -26.59
C ARG A 456 -13.89 21.94 -25.44
N THR A 457 -14.37 22.28 -24.22
CA THR A 457 -13.53 22.70 -23.10
C THR A 457 -13.01 21.52 -22.29
N GLU A 458 -13.87 20.52 -21.99
CA GLU A 458 -13.53 19.42 -21.07
C GLU A 458 -13.13 18.14 -21.83
N LEU A 459 -13.76 17.87 -22.99
CA LEU A 459 -13.45 16.67 -23.77
C LEU A 459 -12.50 16.93 -24.93
N HIS A 460 -12.01 18.16 -25.08
CA HIS A 460 -11.07 18.59 -26.11
C HIS A 460 -11.49 18.10 -27.52
N GLY A 461 -12.79 18.17 -27.81
CA GLY A 461 -13.41 17.52 -28.93
C GLY A 461 -14.21 18.45 -29.85
N VAL A 462 -14.83 17.83 -30.82
CA VAL A 462 -15.77 18.46 -31.75
C VAL A 462 -17.07 17.68 -31.79
N ILE A 463 -18.19 18.38 -32.04
CA ILE A 463 -19.52 17.78 -32.15
C ILE A 463 -20.19 18.24 -33.43
N ASP A 464 -20.89 17.32 -34.12
CA ASP A 464 -21.60 17.57 -35.35
C ASP A 464 -22.99 16.92 -35.35
N TRP A 465 -23.97 17.56 -35.99
CA TRP A 465 -25.36 17.09 -36.10
C TRP A 465 -25.66 16.82 -37.59
N SER A 466 -26.20 15.65 -37.86
CA SER A 466 -26.57 15.22 -39.22
C SER A 466 -27.91 14.47 -39.23
N PRO A 467 -28.65 14.53 -40.34
CA PRO A 467 -29.84 13.69 -40.51
C PRO A 467 -29.50 12.21 -40.47
N ASN A 468 -30.27 11.38 -39.78
CA ASN A 468 -30.11 9.93 -39.85
C ASN A 468 -30.74 9.41 -41.15
N PRO A 469 -29.99 8.67 -41.99
CA PRO A 469 -30.50 8.11 -43.27
C PRO A 469 -31.72 7.17 -43.07
N GLN A 470 -31.88 6.63 -41.88
CA GLN A 470 -33.00 5.74 -41.51
C GLN A 470 -34.21 6.49 -40.88
N GLY A 471 -34.15 7.82 -40.81
CA GLY A 471 -35.05 8.68 -40.09
C GLY A 471 -34.49 9.11 -38.74
N GLY A 472 -34.76 10.35 -38.30
CA GLY A 472 -34.25 10.92 -37.06
C GLY A 472 -32.96 11.71 -37.21
N THR A 473 -32.21 11.84 -36.13
CA THR A 473 -30.96 12.63 -36.03
C THR A 473 -29.78 11.74 -35.61
N VAL A 474 -28.59 12.06 -36.10
CA VAL A 474 -27.33 11.52 -35.62
C VAL A 474 -26.45 12.66 -35.13
N VAL A 475 -26.02 12.56 -33.87
CA VAL A 475 -25.03 13.45 -33.29
C VAL A 475 -23.71 12.69 -33.15
N THR A 476 -22.66 13.23 -33.75
CA THR A 476 -21.33 12.64 -33.71
C THR A 476 -20.42 13.49 -32.82
N ILE A 477 -19.76 12.87 -31.85
CA ILE A 477 -18.75 13.49 -31.01
C ILE A 477 -17.41 12.84 -31.32
N HIS A 478 -16.38 13.63 -31.50
CA HIS A 478 -15.01 13.22 -31.52
C HIS A 478 -14.30 13.89 -30.36
N ALA A 479 -13.81 13.11 -29.41
CA ALA A 479 -13.13 13.58 -28.21
C ALA A 479 -11.72 12.99 -28.13
N CYS A 480 -10.83 13.68 -27.42
CA CYS A 480 -9.49 13.20 -27.09
C CYS A 480 -9.40 13.14 -25.56
N LEU A 481 -9.47 11.94 -25.01
CA LEU A 481 -9.33 11.70 -23.57
C LEU A 481 -7.84 11.49 -23.27
N GLU A 482 -7.31 12.17 -22.26
CA GLU A 482 -5.96 11.92 -21.77
C GLU A 482 -5.93 10.53 -21.11
N ASP A 483 -4.80 9.78 -21.29
CA ASP A 483 -4.60 8.43 -20.73
C ASP A 483 -4.26 8.49 -19.22
#